data_9fc627412c4f6d429ff7559606037e9b
#
_entry.id   9fc627412c4f6d429ff7559606037e9b
#
_cell.length_a   1.000
_cell.length_b   1.000
_cell.length_c   1.000
_cell.angle_alpha   90.00
_cell.angle_beta   90.00
_cell.angle_gamma   90.00
#
_symmetry.space_group_name_H-M   'P 1'
#
loop_
_entity.id
_entity.type
_entity.pdbx_description
1 polymer ?
#
loop_
_entity_poly.entity_id
_entity_poly.type
_entity_poly.pdbx_seq_one_letter_code
_entity_poly.pdbx_strand_id
1 'polypeptide(L)'
;MTKFLIKFLCLFIPAKNLRAKFKNCFAATRKPPCRHIGRHTYLGASVFVSHKETSIGSFCSIAGNTAIGPSQHPLNFLSTHPFQYLGHDKLQPEHKADFVFARPVAVGNDVWIGANVVIMDGLTIGDGAVVGANAVVTRDVPPYAIVGGIPARIIRYRFEPEIIEKLLALQWWNLPDEQIAVLPFDDVAECIRILEAGKE
;
A
#
# COMPACT_ATOMS: atom_id res chain seq x y z
N MET A 1 -13.71 -31.04 -5.81
CA MET A 1 -15.05 -31.21 -5.17
C MET A 1 -15.67 -29.88 -4.68
N THR A 2 -14.96 -28.79 -4.61
CA THR A 2 -15.42 -27.53 -3.98
C THR A 2 -16.19 -26.58 -4.92
N LYS A 3 -15.91 -26.56 -6.22
CA LYS A 3 -16.59 -25.65 -7.16
C LYS A 3 -18.03 -26.08 -7.52
N PHE A 4 -18.35 -27.37 -7.39
CA PHE A 4 -19.69 -27.89 -7.69
C PHE A 4 -20.67 -27.66 -6.52
N LEU A 5 -20.19 -27.73 -5.28
CA LEU A 5 -21.01 -27.49 -4.09
C LEU A 5 -21.44 -26.02 -3.95
N ILE A 6 -20.55 -25.08 -4.35
CA ILE A 6 -20.84 -23.63 -4.33
C ILE A 6 -21.90 -23.28 -5.38
N LYS A 7 -21.88 -23.91 -6.57
CA LYS A 7 -22.93 -23.72 -7.58
C LYS A 7 -24.28 -24.26 -7.13
N PHE A 8 -24.31 -25.34 -6.36
CA PHE A 8 -25.56 -25.95 -5.88
C PHE A 8 -26.22 -25.15 -4.75
N LEU A 9 -25.41 -24.57 -3.84
CA LEU A 9 -25.94 -23.65 -2.81
C LEU A 9 -26.45 -22.32 -3.38
N CYS A 10 -25.91 -21.87 -4.52
CA CYS A 10 -26.35 -20.65 -5.19
C CYS A 10 -27.75 -20.74 -5.85
N LEU A 11 -28.29 -21.95 -6.06
CA LEU A 11 -29.60 -22.14 -6.68
C LEU A 11 -30.79 -21.82 -5.74
N PHE A 12 -30.57 -21.84 -4.43
CA PHE A 12 -31.62 -21.62 -3.43
C PHE A 12 -31.63 -20.23 -2.77
N ILE A 13 -30.73 -19.34 -3.15
CA ILE A 13 -30.70 -17.97 -2.63
C ILE A 13 -31.13 -17.00 -3.73
N PRO A 14 -32.18 -16.19 -3.52
CA PRO A 14 -32.62 -15.19 -4.50
C PRO A 14 -31.43 -14.33 -4.95
N ALA A 15 -31.21 -14.22 -6.25
CA ALA A 15 -30.04 -13.58 -6.84
C ALA A 15 -29.82 -12.12 -6.37
N LYS A 16 -30.87 -11.43 -5.96
CA LYS A 16 -30.82 -10.09 -5.38
C LYS A 16 -30.09 -10.05 -4.01
N ASN A 17 -30.32 -11.05 -3.15
CA ASN A 17 -29.69 -11.08 -1.81
C ASN A 17 -28.23 -11.54 -1.87
N LEU A 18 -27.89 -12.39 -2.84
CA LEU A 18 -26.50 -12.82 -3.05
C LEU A 18 -25.65 -11.67 -3.58
N ARG A 19 -26.16 -10.92 -4.57
CA ARG A 19 -25.48 -9.72 -5.10
C ARG A 19 -25.33 -8.63 -4.02
N ALA A 20 -26.29 -8.46 -3.14
CA ALA A 20 -26.20 -7.53 -2.03
C ALA A 20 -25.17 -7.99 -0.98
N LYS A 21 -25.14 -9.28 -0.62
CA LYS A 21 -24.12 -9.84 0.30
C LYS A 21 -22.72 -9.81 -0.32
N PHE A 22 -22.55 -10.12 -1.60
CA PHE A 22 -21.28 -9.95 -2.29
C PHE A 22 -20.86 -8.47 -2.37
N LYS A 23 -21.76 -7.55 -2.73
CA LYS A 23 -21.46 -6.11 -2.66
C LYS A 23 -21.09 -5.66 -1.26
N ASN A 24 -21.75 -6.16 -0.22
CA ASN A 24 -21.43 -5.82 1.17
C ASN A 24 -20.13 -6.49 1.65
N CYS A 25 -19.78 -7.67 1.18
CA CYS A 25 -18.49 -8.31 1.48
C CYS A 25 -17.31 -7.55 0.83
N PHE A 26 -17.52 -6.95 -0.34
CA PHE A 26 -16.53 -6.05 -0.98
C PHE A 26 -16.68 -4.57 -0.54
N ALA A 27 -17.86 -4.16 -0.08
CA ALA A 27 -18.13 -2.80 0.41
C ALA A 27 -17.76 -2.60 1.89
N ALA A 28 -17.40 -3.65 2.61
CA ALA A 28 -17.00 -3.58 4.01
C ALA A 28 -15.54 -3.16 4.23
N THR A 29 -14.80 -2.79 3.20
CA THR A 29 -13.55 -2.06 3.37
C THR A 29 -13.88 -0.59 3.57
N ARG A 30 -14.11 -0.16 4.84
CA ARG A 30 -13.94 1.25 5.18
C ARG A 30 -12.62 1.68 4.59
N LYS A 31 -12.63 2.75 3.75
CA LYS A 31 -11.37 3.37 3.32
C LYS A 31 -10.51 3.56 4.58
N PRO A 32 -9.27 3.05 4.61
CA PRO A 32 -8.42 3.23 5.76
C PRO A 32 -8.28 4.73 6.02
N PRO A 33 -8.09 5.17 7.27
CA PRO A 33 -7.89 6.57 7.60
C PRO A 33 -6.51 7.01 7.08
N CYS A 34 -6.45 7.46 5.83
CA CYS A 34 -5.24 8.00 5.23
C CYS A 34 -5.54 9.34 4.56
N ARG A 35 -4.53 10.21 4.49
CA ARG A 35 -4.64 11.56 3.95
C ARG A 35 -5.09 11.56 2.49
N HIS A 36 -4.49 10.66 1.70
CA HIS A 36 -4.71 10.60 0.27
C HIS A 36 -4.54 9.18 -0.25
N ILE A 37 -5.40 8.81 -1.21
CA ILE A 37 -5.23 7.63 -2.06
C ILE A 37 -5.42 8.12 -3.49
N GLY A 38 -4.38 7.96 -4.30
CA GLY A 38 -4.36 8.38 -5.69
C GLY A 38 -5.34 7.61 -6.58
N ARG A 39 -5.57 8.14 -7.77
CA ARG A 39 -6.48 7.53 -8.75
C ARG A 39 -5.98 6.16 -9.20
N HIS A 40 -6.90 5.29 -9.59
CA HIS A 40 -6.63 3.92 -10.04
C HIS A 40 -5.92 3.01 -9.03
N THR A 41 -5.73 3.47 -7.79
CA THR A 41 -5.20 2.66 -6.69
C THR A 41 -6.30 1.79 -6.10
N TYR A 42 -6.03 0.50 -5.95
CA TYR A 42 -6.92 -0.40 -5.25
C TYR A 42 -6.27 -1.05 -4.02
N LEU A 43 -7.11 -1.31 -3.04
CA LEU A 43 -6.73 -1.95 -1.79
C LEU A 43 -7.49 -3.27 -1.66
N GLY A 44 -6.76 -4.35 -1.36
CA GLY A 44 -7.35 -5.63 -1.00
C GLY A 44 -8.08 -5.60 0.35
N ALA A 45 -8.69 -6.70 0.70
CA ALA A 45 -9.38 -6.83 1.99
C ALA A 45 -8.40 -6.72 3.16
N SER A 46 -8.86 -6.14 4.28
CA SER A 46 -8.09 -6.06 5.52
C SER A 46 -6.76 -5.30 5.40
N VAL A 47 -6.69 -4.28 4.56
CA VAL A 47 -5.57 -3.34 4.57
C VAL A 47 -5.74 -2.39 5.75
N PHE A 48 -4.76 -2.40 6.66
CA PHE A 48 -4.71 -1.54 7.83
C PHE A 48 -3.73 -0.39 7.61
N VAL A 49 -4.17 0.85 7.88
CA VAL A 49 -3.32 2.05 7.88
C VAL A 49 -3.42 2.70 9.25
N SER A 50 -2.29 2.86 9.92
CA SER A 50 -2.25 3.34 11.31
C SER A 50 -2.37 4.86 11.43
N HIS A 51 -1.73 5.62 10.52
CA HIS A 51 -1.62 7.07 10.66
C HIS A 51 -2.43 7.81 9.60
N LYS A 52 -3.27 8.76 10.03
CA LYS A 52 -4.17 9.53 9.15
C LYS A 52 -3.46 10.36 8.07
N GLU A 53 -2.22 10.78 8.31
CA GLU A 53 -1.42 11.54 7.35
C GLU A 53 -0.64 10.63 6.36
N THR A 54 -0.79 9.30 6.44
CA THR A 54 -0.25 8.39 5.44
C THR A 54 -0.83 8.72 4.07
N SER A 55 0.02 8.70 3.04
CA SER A 55 -0.37 8.94 1.65
C SER A 55 -0.02 7.74 0.78
N ILE A 56 -0.89 7.45 -0.18
CA ILE A 56 -0.70 6.40 -1.19
C ILE A 56 -0.94 7.04 -2.55
N GLY A 57 0.02 6.88 -3.45
CA GLY A 57 -0.03 7.44 -4.79
C GLY A 57 -1.05 6.77 -5.71
N SER A 58 -0.98 7.12 -6.98
CA SER A 58 -1.86 6.61 -8.04
C SER A 58 -1.37 5.28 -8.60
N PHE A 59 -2.27 4.48 -9.18
CA PHE A 59 -1.98 3.22 -9.85
C PHE A 59 -1.36 2.13 -8.95
N CYS A 60 -1.50 2.25 -7.62
CA CYS A 60 -0.97 1.24 -6.71
C CYS A 60 -1.87 0.01 -6.63
N SER A 61 -1.23 -1.14 -6.51
CA SER A 61 -1.85 -2.45 -6.31
C SER A 61 -1.47 -2.97 -4.93
N ILE A 62 -2.38 -2.88 -3.95
CA ILE A 62 -2.11 -3.28 -2.57
C ILE A 62 -2.96 -4.50 -2.21
N ALA A 63 -2.31 -5.63 -2.01
CA ALA A 63 -2.98 -6.88 -1.66
C ALA A 63 -3.49 -6.90 -0.21
N GLY A 64 -4.35 -7.85 0.09
CA GLY A 64 -4.99 -7.96 1.41
C GLY A 64 -4.04 -8.30 2.55
N ASN A 65 -4.53 -8.08 3.77
CA ASN A 65 -3.82 -8.32 5.04
C ASN A 65 -2.51 -7.52 5.17
N THR A 66 -2.43 -6.35 4.54
CA THR A 66 -1.26 -5.47 4.60
C THR A 66 -1.41 -4.48 5.76
N ALA A 67 -0.36 -4.32 6.56
CA ALA A 67 -0.27 -3.31 7.62
C ALA A 67 0.70 -2.20 7.20
N ILE A 68 0.20 -0.96 7.13
CA ILE A 68 0.98 0.23 6.76
C ILE A 68 1.12 1.14 7.98
N GLY A 69 2.34 1.27 8.49
CA GLY A 69 2.70 2.11 9.61
C GLY A 69 2.15 1.65 10.97
N PRO A 70 2.29 0.36 11.36
CA PRO A 70 1.88 -0.06 12.70
C PRO A 70 2.59 0.76 13.76
N SER A 71 1.85 1.06 14.84
CA SER A 71 2.37 1.86 15.94
C SER A 71 3.53 1.19 16.66
N GLN A 72 4.45 1.99 17.17
CA GLN A 72 5.59 1.55 17.96
C GLN A 72 5.36 1.79 19.46
N HIS A 73 6.23 1.17 20.27
CA HIS A 73 6.29 1.34 21.72
C HIS A 73 7.70 1.80 22.13
N PRO A 74 7.84 2.58 23.21
CA PRO A 74 9.15 3.04 23.68
C PRO A 74 9.98 1.86 24.20
N LEU A 75 11.18 1.68 23.66
CA LEU A 75 12.09 0.60 24.05
C LEU A 75 13.02 0.98 25.20
N ASN A 76 13.16 2.29 25.47
CA ASN A 76 14.05 2.87 26.47
C ASN A 76 13.31 3.41 27.71
N PHE A 77 11.99 3.19 27.81
CA PHE A 77 11.23 3.52 29.00
C PHE A 77 11.20 2.34 29.97
N LEU A 78 10.84 2.59 31.24
CA LEU A 78 10.66 1.53 32.24
C LEU A 78 9.66 0.45 31.78
N SER A 79 8.66 0.83 31.03
CA SER A 79 7.66 -0.08 30.45
C SER A 79 7.41 0.28 29.00
N THR A 80 7.15 -0.70 28.16
CA THR A 80 6.69 -0.49 26.79
C THR A 80 5.20 -0.18 26.70
N HIS A 81 4.45 -0.30 27.81
CA HIS A 81 3.00 -0.13 27.81
C HIS A 81 2.60 1.35 27.60
N PRO A 82 1.57 1.66 26.79
CA PRO A 82 1.22 3.01 26.39
C PRO A 82 0.62 3.90 27.50
N PHE A 83 0.32 3.38 28.69
CA PHE A 83 -0.24 4.18 29.77
C PHE A 83 0.60 5.43 30.10
N GLN A 84 1.92 5.34 29.87
CA GLN A 84 2.88 6.39 30.21
C GLN A 84 2.70 7.67 29.35
N TYR A 85 2.15 7.56 28.15
CA TYR A 85 1.96 8.69 27.22
C TYR A 85 0.50 8.85 26.76
N LEU A 86 -0.31 7.79 26.72
CA LEU A 86 -1.72 7.89 26.39
C LEU A 86 -2.64 7.94 27.62
N GLY A 87 -2.15 7.42 28.77
CA GLY A 87 -3.01 7.07 29.89
C GLY A 87 -3.80 5.78 29.58
N HIS A 88 -4.27 5.10 30.60
CA HIS A 88 -5.09 3.90 30.44
C HIS A 88 -6.02 3.72 31.65
N ASP A 89 -7.33 3.71 31.42
CA ASP A 89 -8.37 3.44 32.41
C ASP A 89 -8.09 4.04 33.81
N LYS A 90 -7.69 3.17 34.76
CA LYS A 90 -7.44 3.54 36.17
C LYS A 90 -6.00 3.97 36.42
N LEU A 91 -5.08 3.75 35.46
CA LEU A 91 -3.66 4.09 35.63
C LEU A 91 -3.34 5.34 34.81
N GLN A 92 -3.39 6.49 35.49
CA GLN A 92 -3.04 7.78 34.92
C GLN A 92 -1.74 8.25 35.59
N PRO A 93 -0.61 8.35 34.85
CA PRO A 93 0.62 8.86 35.44
C PRO A 93 0.48 10.35 35.75
N GLU A 94 1.06 10.81 36.84
CA GLU A 94 1.13 12.24 37.20
C GLU A 94 1.90 13.01 36.15
N HIS A 95 2.95 12.39 35.57
CA HIS A 95 3.75 12.93 34.50
C HIS A 95 3.62 12.05 33.25
N LYS A 96 3.03 12.61 32.18
CA LYS A 96 2.96 11.93 30.89
C LYS A 96 4.27 12.09 30.14
N ALA A 97 4.84 10.97 29.71
CA ALA A 97 6.02 10.98 28.87
C ALA A 97 5.66 11.44 27.45
N ASP A 98 6.58 12.16 26.81
CA ASP A 98 6.46 12.50 25.39
C ASP A 98 7.00 11.35 24.53
N PHE A 99 6.13 10.79 23.69
CA PHE A 99 6.48 9.70 22.80
C PHE A 99 5.66 9.70 21.50
N VAL A 100 6.35 9.73 20.37
CA VAL A 100 5.73 9.63 19.04
C VAL A 100 5.58 8.14 18.70
N PHE A 101 4.38 7.60 18.89
CA PHE A 101 4.09 6.18 18.73
C PHE A 101 3.73 5.73 17.31
N ALA A 102 3.50 6.67 16.40
CA ALA A 102 3.23 6.40 14.99
C ALA A 102 3.65 7.59 14.12
N ARG A 103 4.25 7.31 12.98
CA ARG A 103 4.61 8.29 11.95
C ARG A 103 3.95 7.91 10.63
N PRO A 104 3.59 8.90 9.78
CA PRO A 104 3.00 8.62 8.49
C PRO A 104 3.96 7.86 7.58
N VAL A 105 3.41 7.03 6.72
CA VAL A 105 4.11 6.36 5.62
C VAL A 105 3.76 7.05 4.32
N ALA A 106 4.76 7.27 3.45
CA ALA A 106 4.55 7.76 2.10
C ALA A 106 4.73 6.61 1.10
N VAL A 107 3.67 6.25 0.39
CA VAL A 107 3.71 5.29 -0.71
C VAL A 107 3.59 6.06 -2.01
N GLY A 108 4.56 5.91 -2.90
CA GLY A 108 4.60 6.53 -4.23
C GLY A 108 3.54 5.99 -5.18
N ASN A 109 3.74 6.24 -6.47
CA ASN A 109 2.85 5.82 -7.54
C ASN A 109 3.30 4.50 -8.16
N ASP A 110 2.40 3.77 -8.82
CA ASP A 110 2.69 2.48 -9.47
C ASP A 110 3.36 1.45 -8.55
N VAL A 111 3.04 1.48 -7.26
CA VAL A 111 3.61 0.57 -6.26
C VAL A 111 2.78 -0.71 -6.17
N TRP A 112 3.46 -1.85 -6.21
CA TRP A 112 2.84 -3.13 -5.92
C TRP A 112 3.25 -3.66 -4.54
N ILE A 113 2.27 -3.86 -3.67
CA ILE A 113 2.48 -4.46 -2.34
C ILE A 113 1.76 -5.81 -2.30
N GLY A 114 2.53 -6.88 -2.11
CA GLY A 114 2.05 -8.24 -1.98
C GLY A 114 1.23 -8.48 -0.69
N ALA A 115 0.59 -9.63 -0.60
CA ALA A 115 -0.22 -9.98 0.57
C ALA A 115 0.60 -10.15 1.85
N ASN A 116 -0.03 -9.88 3.00
CA ASN A 116 0.55 -10.05 4.34
C ASN A 116 1.83 -9.23 4.58
N VAL A 117 1.98 -8.10 3.90
CA VAL A 117 3.14 -7.21 4.06
C VAL A 117 2.96 -6.33 5.31
N VAL A 118 4.06 -6.09 6.02
CA VAL A 118 4.14 -5.08 7.07
C VAL A 118 5.14 -4.01 6.64
N ILE A 119 4.70 -2.76 6.54
CA ILE A 119 5.57 -1.60 6.31
C ILE A 119 5.62 -0.83 7.62
N MET A 120 6.81 -0.71 8.22
CA MET A 120 6.98 0.01 9.48
C MET A 120 6.66 1.50 9.31
N ASP A 121 6.38 2.18 10.40
CA ASP A 121 6.01 3.59 10.41
C ASP A 121 7.14 4.53 9.96
N GLY A 122 6.79 5.69 9.42
CA GLY A 122 7.73 6.74 9.02
C GLY A 122 8.55 6.44 7.77
N LEU A 123 8.21 5.41 7.00
CA LEU A 123 8.95 5.00 5.82
C LEU A 123 8.37 5.58 4.53
N THR A 124 9.25 5.65 3.52
CA THR A 124 8.92 5.98 2.14
C THR A 124 9.09 4.77 1.24
N ILE A 125 8.06 4.48 0.44
CA ILE A 125 8.11 3.48 -0.63
C ILE A 125 8.09 4.26 -1.95
N GLY A 126 9.19 4.19 -2.69
CA GLY A 126 9.38 4.96 -3.93
C GLY A 126 8.45 4.52 -5.07
N ASP A 127 8.28 5.41 -6.05
CA ASP A 127 7.46 5.15 -7.24
C ASP A 127 7.90 3.87 -7.95
N GLY A 128 6.95 3.11 -8.45
CA GLY A 128 7.21 1.87 -9.18
C GLY A 128 7.81 0.73 -8.36
N ALA A 129 7.97 0.88 -7.04
CA ALA A 129 8.53 -0.17 -6.18
C ALA A 129 7.61 -1.40 -6.07
N VAL A 130 8.22 -2.54 -5.79
CA VAL A 130 7.50 -3.81 -5.54
C VAL A 130 7.92 -4.36 -4.18
N VAL A 131 6.93 -4.64 -3.34
CA VAL A 131 7.14 -5.30 -2.05
C VAL A 131 6.56 -6.70 -2.12
N GLY A 132 7.42 -7.71 -2.07
CA GLY A 132 7.04 -9.12 -2.12
C GLY A 132 6.13 -9.53 -0.96
N ALA A 133 5.26 -10.51 -1.20
CA ALA A 133 4.36 -11.03 -0.18
C ALA A 133 5.11 -11.51 1.07
N ASN A 134 4.49 -11.36 2.25
CA ASN A 134 5.04 -11.69 3.56
C ASN A 134 6.31 -10.89 3.95
N ALA A 135 6.63 -9.80 3.27
CA ALA A 135 7.79 -8.98 3.62
C ALA A 135 7.52 -8.09 4.85
N VAL A 136 8.56 -7.82 5.64
CA VAL A 136 8.56 -6.80 6.69
C VAL A 136 9.55 -5.71 6.29
N VAL A 137 9.00 -4.58 5.84
CA VAL A 137 9.78 -3.42 5.39
C VAL A 137 10.17 -2.57 6.60
N THR A 138 11.46 -2.44 6.83
CA THR A 138 12.05 -1.74 7.99
C THR A 138 12.91 -0.54 7.61
N ARG A 139 13.03 -0.23 6.31
CA ARG A 139 13.78 0.90 5.75
C ARG A 139 13.06 1.39 4.50
N ASP A 140 13.36 2.63 4.10
CA ASP A 140 12.87 3.18 2.85
C ASP A 140 13.19 2.26 1.67
N VAL A 141 12.26 2.21 0.72
CA VAL A 141 12.39 1.42 -0.51
C VAL A 141 12.62 2.38 -1.67
N PRO A 142 13.75 2.28 -2.37
CA PRO A 142 14.03 3.12 -3.52
C PRO A 142 13.02 2.95 -4.65
N PRO A 143 12.82 3.96 -5.52
CA PRO A 143 11.99 3.84 -6.69
C PRO A 143 12.38 2.62 -7.55
N TYR A 144 11.38 1.93 -8.08
CA TYR A 144 11.52 0.74 -8.93
C TYR A 144 12.31 -0.42 -8.32
N ALA A 145 12.64 -0.37 -7.03
CA ALA A 145 13.25 -1.51 -6.34
C ALA A 145 12.22 -2.62 -6.07
N ILE A 146 12.63 -3.86 -6.21
CA ILE A 146 11.91 -5.05 -5.78
C ILE A 146 12.53 -5.52 -4.48
N VAL A 147 11.73 -5.50 -3.41
CA VAL A 147 12.17 -5.92 -2.07
C VAL A 147 11.36 -7.10 -1.56
N GLY A 148 11.95 -7.91 -0.69
CA GLY A 148 11.28 -9.05 -0.06
C GLY A 148 12.04 -9.55 1.16
N GLY A 149 11.38 -10.42 1.94
CA GLY A 149 11.96 -11.06 3.12
C GLY A 149 11.67 -10.35 4.45
N ILE A 150 12.20 -10.92 5.54
CA ILE A 150 12.06 -10.43 6.92
C ILE A 150 13.46 -10.38 7.57
N PRO A 151 14.03 -9.18 7.76
CA PRO A 151 13.60 -7.89 7.23
C PRO A 151 13.76 -7.81 5.71
N ALA A 152 12.94 -7.00 5.05
CA ALA A 152 12.98 -6.85 3.59
C ALA A 152 14.34 -6.30 3.12
N ARG A 153 14.83 -6.85 2.01
CA ARG A 153 16.06 -6.44 1.34
C ARG A 153 15.79 -6.26 -0.15
N ILE A 154 16.56 -5.42 -0.81
CA ILE A 154 16.51 -5.26 -2.26
C ILE A 154 16.96 -6.57 -2.89
N ILE A 155 16.11 -7.13 -3.75
CA ILE A 155 16.39 -8.31 -4.55
C ILE A 155 17.01 -7.88 -5.88
N ARG A 156 16.37 -6.91 -6.53
CA ARG A 156 16.80 -6.27 -7.79
C ARG A 156 15.97 -5.03 -8.07
N TYR A 157 16.27 -4.31 -9.11
CA TYR A 157 15.41 -3.27 -9.67
C TYR A 157 14.55 -3.84 -10.81
N ARG A 158 13.45 -3.16 -11.13
CA ARG A 158 12.55 -3.52 -12.25
C ARG A 158 13.24 -3.30 -13.60
N PHE A 159 14.02 -2.22 -13.70
CA PHE A 159 14.64 -1.73 -14.92
C PHE A 159 16.08 -1.28 -14.63
N GLU A 160 16.86 -1.06 -15.69
CA GLU A 160 18.18 -0.44 -15.62
C GLU A 160 18.09 1.03 -15.18
N PRO A 161 19.16 1.60 -14.58
CA PRO A 161 19.14 2.96 -14.01
C PRO A 161 18.65 4.03 -14.98
N GLU A 162 19.07 3.98 -16.25
CA GLU A 162 18.72 4.97 -17.27
C GLU A 162 17.21 4.96 -17.59
N ILE A 163 16.59 3.79 -17.56
CA ILE A 163 15.13 3.64 -17.73
C ILE A 163 14.39 4.18 -16.52
N ILE A 164 14.89 3.91 -15.31
CA ILE A 164 14.30 4.41 -14.06
C ILE A 164 14.33 5.94 -14.05
N GLU A 165 15.45 6.57 -14.39
CA GLU A 165 15.57 8.04 -14.46
C GLU A 165 14.54 8.65 -15.43
N LYS A 166 14.40 8.09 -16.63
CA LYS A 166 13.42 8.53 -17.61
C LYS A 166 11.98 8.40 -17.10
N LEU A 167 11.63 7.26 -16.53
CA LEU A 167 10.29 7.02 -15.99
C LEU A 167 9.95 7.98 -14.84
N LEU A 168 10.91 8.28 -13.96
CA LEU A 168 10.75 9.26 -12.87
C LEU A 168 10.61 10.69 -13.41
N ALA A 169 11.30 11.05 -14.50
CA ALA A 169 11.17 12.35 -15.14
C ALA A 169 9.85 12.50 -15.93
N LEU A 170 9.35 11.42 -16.51
CA LEU A 170 8.11 11.40 -17.29
C LEU A 170 6.87 11.44 -16.41
N GLN A 171 6.88 10.78 -15.25
CA GLN A 171 5.76 10.71 -14.29
C GLN A 171 4.42 10.36 -14.98
N TRP A 172 4.40 9.32 -15.79
CA TRP A 172 3.29 8.93 -16.64
C TRP A 172 1.95 8.80 -15.88
N TRP A 173 1.99 8.50 -14.59
CA TRP A 173 0.82 8.43 -13.71
C TRP A 173 0.10 9.76 -13.48
N ASN A 174 0.67 10.88 -13.91
CA ASN A 174 0.04 12.21 -13.86
C ASN A 174 -0.70 12.57 -15.15
N LEU A 175 -0.54 11.79 -16.24
CA LEU A 175 -1.16 12.03 -17.52
C LEU A 175 -2.68 11.78 -17.48
N PRO A 176 -3.47 12.43 -18.35
CA PRO A 176 -4.88 12.09 -18.55
C PRO A 176 -5.07 10.61 -18.93
N ASP A 177 -6.21 10.01 -18.52
CA ASP A 177 -6.50 8.60 -18.76
C ASP A 177 -6.51 8.25 -20.26
N GLU A 178 -6.93 9.18 -21.12
CA GLU A 178 -6.95 9.01 -22.57
C GLU A 178 -5.55 8.87 -23.16
N GLN A 179 -4.58 9.58 -22.61
CA GLN A 179 -3.16 9.47 -23.02
C GLN A 179 -2.52 8.18 -22.50
N ILE A 180 -2.91 7.76 -21.30
CA ILE A 180 -2.42 6.52 -20.71
C ILE A 180 -2.98 5.32 -21.47
N ALA A 181 -4.26 5.34 -21.84
CA ALA A 181 -4.95 4.20 -22.45
C ALA A 181 -4.38 3.75 -23.80
N VAL A 182 -3.62 4.60 -24.48
CA VAL A 182 -3.04 4.30 -25.81
C VAL A 182 -1.58 3.85 -25.73
N LEU A 183 -0.96 3.81 -24.52
CA LEU A 183 0.43 3.38 -24.35
C LEU A 183 0.55 1.86 -24.48
N PRO A 184 1.59 1.37 -25.18
CA PRO A 184 1.91 -0.07 -25.23
C PRO A 184 2.65 -0.50 -23.95
N PHE A 185 1.93 -0.76 -22.87
CA PHE A 185 2.50 -1.02 -21.53
C PHE A 185 3.45 -2.22 -21.43
N ASP A 186 3.40 -3.13 -22.39
CA ASP A 186 4.31 -4.29 -22.50
C ASP A 186 5.64 -3.94 -23.17
N ASP A 187 5.76 -2.74 -23.79
CA ASP A 187 7.00 -2.20 -24.36
C ASP A 187 7.37 -0.85 -23.70
N VAL A 188 8.17 -0.94 -22.63
CA VAL A 188 8.58 0.24 -21.85
C VAL A 188 9.41 1.23 -22.68
N ALA A 189 10.25 0.74 -23.60
CA ALA A 189 11.08 1.61 -24.44
C ALA A 189 10.20 2.44 -25.40
N GLU A 190 9.19 1.82 -26.00
CA GLU A 190 8.23 2.50 -26.86
C GLU A 190 7.35 3.46 -26.06
N CYS A 191 6.90 3.09 -24.85
CA CYS A 191 6.20 4.02 -23.96
C CYS A 191 7.03 5.29 -23.70
N ILE A 192 8.31 5.14 -23.36
CA ILE A 192 9.20 6.27 -23.11
C ILE A 192 9.31 7.15 -24.36
N ARG A 193 9.54 6.55 -25.55
CA ARG A 193 9.65 7.27 -26.83
C ARG A 193 8.40 8.10 -27.13
N ILE A 194 7.21 7.52 -26.95
CA ILE A 194 5.93 8.21 -27.18
C ILE A 194 5.78 9.38 -26.19
N LEU A 195 6.11 9.17 -24.93
CA LEU A 195 5.95 10.17 -23.88
C LEU A 195 6.97 11.31 -23.99
N GLU A 196 8.19 11.04 -24.45
CA GLU A 196 9.21 12.07 -24.73
C GLU A 196 8.76 12.93 -25.92
N ALA A 197 8.25 12.32 -27.01
CA ALA A 197 7.77 13.04 -28.19
C ALA A 197 6.53 13.92 -27.90
N GLY A 198 5.70 13.58 -26.94
CA GLY A 198 4.53 14.37 -26.55
C GLY A 198 4.82 15.56 -25.63
N LYS A 199 6.09 15.78 -25.23
CA LYS A 199 6.53 16.93 -24.43
C LYS A 199 7.11 18.07 -25.27
N GLU A 200 7.40 17.84 -26.56
CA GLU A 200 7.80 18.85 -27.55
C GLU A 200 6.57 19.56 -28.13
#